data_25b3da0badac90a190ac35d800cad1a2
#
_entry.id   25b3da0badac90a190ac35d800cad1a2
#
_cell.length_a   1.000
_cell.length_b   1.000
_cell.length_c   1.000
_cell.angle_alpha   90.00
_cell.angle_beta   90.00
_cell.angle_gamma   90.00
#
_symmetry.space_group_name_H-M   'P 1'
#
loop_
_entity.id
_entity.type
_entity.pdbx_description
1 polymer ?
#
loop_
_entity_poly.entity_id
_entity_poly.type
_entity_poly.pdbx_seq_one_letter_code
_entity_poly.pdbx_strand_id
1 'polypeptide(L)'
;MSTSKNYFVKLNAISLTEQIKKKQGLNYVSWASAETELHKVDPFAKIERLDYIPKVLLGEAIVDGEPRPYWVVGNTAEVRTRITLTTKNVYDALDIPYDDTDPVNIIKEMWLPVMNLKNQPVTLDTITSMDVNKATMRCIVKNIAAFGLGLHVYDNEEFSDADIAIQKLQTSCYELIGKKCKIGEAQKKKVTEICKDMLPEQNGDPKLCQDQEVLEELKKKLLAIR
;
A
#
# COMPACT_ATOMS: atom_id res chain seq x y z
N MET A 1 -26.02 1.47 28.46
CA MET A 1 -24.76 0.94 27.87
C MET A 1 -23.94 2.14 27.46
N SER A 2 -22.74 2.31 28.03
CA SER A 2 -21.84 3.40 27.61
C SER A 2 -21.45 3.17 26.15
N THR A 3 -21.93 4.02 25.24
CA THR A 3 -21.47 4.04 23.86
C THR A 3 -19.97 4.37 23.89
N SER A 4 -19.17 3.42 23.47
CA SER A 4 -17.71 3.62 23.41
C SER A 4 -17.40 4.85 22.53
N LYS A 5 -16.69 5.84 23.10
CA LYS A 5 -16.18 7.02 22.35
C LYS A 5 -15.05 6.66 21.36
N ASN A 6 -14.89 5.40 21.01
CA ASN A 6 -13.82 4.93 20.13
C ASN A 6 -14.16 5.20 18.66
N TYR A 7 -13.77 6.37 18.18
CA TYR A 7 -13.92 6.76 16.78
C TYR A 7 -13.22 5.80 15.83
N PHE A 8 -12.05 5.23 16.22
CA PHE A 8 -11.27 4.34 15.39
C PHE A 8 -12.06 3.07 15.00
N VAL A 9 -12.73 2.44 15.97
CA VAL A 9 -13.56 1.25 15.71
C VAL A 9 -14.68 1.57 14.74
N LYS A 10 -15.33 2.72 14.91
CA LYS A 10 -16.42 3.14 14.02
C LYS A 10 -15.91 3.47 12.60
N LEU A 11 -14.78 4.16 12.47
CA LEU A 11 -14.16 4.42 11.16
C LEU A 11 -13.70 3.12 10.48
N ASN A 12 -13.15 2.17 11.24
CA ASN A 12 -12.71 0.89 10.69
C ASN A 12 -13.87 -0.01 10.24
N ALA A 13 -15.07 0.25 10.72
CA ALA A 13 -16.29 -0.44 10.28
C ALA A 13 -16.85 0.11 8.95
N ILE A 14 -16.38 1.28 8.49
CA ILE A 14 -16.80 1.84 7.20
C ILE A 14 -16.20 1.00 6.06
N SER A 15 -17.09 0.39 5.26
CA SER A 15 -16.67 -0.41 4.11
C SER A 15 -16.19 0.46 2.97
N LEU A 16 -14.97 0.23 2.49
CA LEU A 16 -14.42 0.82 1.26
C LEU A 16 -14.37 -0.18 0.10
N THR A 17 -15.20 -1.21 0.12
CA THR A 17 -15.14 -2.33 -0.85
C THR A 17 -15.31 -1.85 -2.30
N GLU A 18 -16.17 -0.87 -2.54
CA GLU A 18 -16.39 -0.30 -3.88
C GLU A 18 -15.22 0.56 -4.39
N GLN A 19 -14.41 1.10 -3.48
CA GLN A 19 -13.24 1.93 -3.77
C GLN A 19 -11.96 1.13 -3.96
N ILE A 20 -11.98 -0.17 -3.61
CA ILE A 20 -10.81 -1.05 -3.75
C ILE A 20 -10.53 -1.32 -5.21
N LYS A 21 -9.32 -1.01 -5.64
CA LYS A 21 -8.76 -1.33 -6.95
C LYS A 21 -7.68 -2.38 -6.81
N LYS A 22 -7.46 -3.16 -7.86
CA LYS A 22 -6.36 -4.14 -7.93
C LYS A 22 -5.27 -3.65 -8.85
N LYS A 23 -4.03 -3.70 -8.39
CA LYS A 23 -2.84 -3.44 -9.20
C LYS A 23 -1.76 -4.45 -8.84
N GLN A 24 -1.29 -5.22 -9.82
CA GLN A 24 -0.27 -6.26 -9.63
C GLN A 24 -0.62 -7.29 -8.52
N GLY A 25 -1.91 -7.63 -8.41
CA GLY A 25 -2.39 -8.58 -7.39
C GLY A 25 -2.69 -7.96 -6.01
N LEU A 26 -2.25 -6.74 -5.74
CA LEU A 26 -2.48 -6.06 -4.48
C LEU A 26 -3.76 -5.20 -4.52
N ASN A 27 -4.50 -5.23 -3.42
CA ASN A 27 -5.60 -4.31 -3.20
C ASN A 27 -5.04 -2.93 -2.82
N TYR A 28 -5.65 -1.87 -3.33
CA TYR A 28 -5.32 -0.51 -2.91
C TYR A 28 -6.54 0.40 -3.04
N VAL A 29 -6.58 1.43 -2.21
CA VAL A 29 -7.50 2.55 -2.36
C VAL A 29 -6.75 3.71 -2.99
N SER A 30 -7.34 4.36 -4.00
CA SER A 30 -6.70 5.54 -4.58
C SER A 30 -6.69 6.70 -3.57
N TRP A 31 -5.66 7.57 -3.64
CA TRP A 31 -5.58 8.74 -2.77
C TRP A 31 -6.86 9.59 -2.86
N ALA A 32 -7.41 9.79 -4.06
CA ALA A 32 -8.62 10.56 -4.26
C ALA A 32 -9.86 9.92 -3.58
N SER A 33 -9.97 8.59 -3.65
CA SER A 33 -11.06 7.89 -2.98
C SER A 33 -10.91 7.95 -1.45
N ALA A 34 -9.70 7.73 -0.94
CA ALA A 34 -9.44 7.80 0.50
C ALA A 34 -9.71 9.21 1.07
N GLU A 35 -9.27 10.25 0.36
CA GLU A 35 -9.51 11.64 0.72
C GLU A 35 -10.99 12.01 0.66
N THR A 36 -11.71 11.54 -0.37
CA THR A 36 -13.17 11.73 -0.45
C THR A 36 -13.89 11.13 0.74
N GLU A 37 -13.55 9.90 1.14
CA GLU A 37 -14.17 9.26 2.30
C GLU A 37 -13.79 9.95 3.62
N LEU A 38 -12.56 10.45 3.74
CA LEU A 38 -12.14 11.23 4.89
C LEU A 38 -12.97 12.52 5.03
N HIS A 39 -13.18 13.25 3.93
CA HIS A 39 -13.96 14.49 3.95
C HIS A 39 -15.47 14.30 4.15
N LYS A 40 -16.00 13.08 4.01
CA LYS A 40 -17.36 12.75 4.46
C LYS A 40 -17.45 12.71 5.99
N VAL A 41 -16.36 12.34 6.65
CA VAL A 41 -16.29 12.26 8.13
C VAL A 41 -15.92 13.62 8.72
N ASP A 42 -14.96 14.32 8.14
CA ASP A 42 -14.60 15.69 8.51
C ASP A 42 -14.40 16.55 7.27
N PRO A 43 -15.41 17.40 6.91
CA PRO A 43 -15.31 18.28 5.74
C PRO A 43 -14.15 19.27 5.80
N PHE A 44 -13.61 19.53 6.99
CA PHE A 44 -12.50 20.46 7.23
C PHE A 44 -11.18 19.73 7.55
N ALA A 45 -11.10 18.44 7.25
CA ALA A 45 -9.88 17.66 7.41
C ALA A 45 -8.69 18.36 6.73
N LYS A 46 -7.59 18.55 7.47
CA LYS A 46 -6.38 19.17 6.95
C LYS A 46 -5.34 18.09 6.66
N ILE A 47 -4.95 17.97 5.40
CA ILE A 47 -3.93 17.05 4.93
C ILE A 47 -2.70 17.87 4.54
N GLU A 48 -1.58 17.64 5.22
CA GLU A 48 -0.35 18.39 5.06
C GLU A 48 0.81 17.47 4.66
N ARG A 49 1.59 17.90 3.67
CA ARG A 49 2.92 17.39 3.44
C ARG A 49 3.89 18.16 4.34
N LEU A 50 4.72 17.43 5.06
CA LEU A 50 5.73 18.03 5.93
C LEU A 50 7.05 18.14 5.18
N ASP A 51 7.38 19.36 4.76
CA ASP A 51 8.63 19.62 4.06
C ASP A 51 9.81 19.67 5.06
N TYR A 52 10.97 19.19 4.62
CA TYR A 52 12.21 19.28 5.38
C TYR A 52 12.92 20.59 5.06
N ILE A 53 13.27 21.37 6.09
CA ILE A 53 14.07 22.58 5.96
C ILE A 53 15.49 22.27 6.43
N PRO A 54 16.46 22.08 5.52
CA PRO A 54 17.84 21.82 5.92
C PRO A 54 18.45 23.03 6.57
N LYS A 55 19.30 22.81 7.57
CA LYS A 55 20.14 23.87 8.13
C LYS A 55 21.44 23.98 7.30
N VAL A 56 21.76 25.17 6.86
CA VAL A 56 22.91 25.45 6.00
C VAL A 56 23.85 26.44 6.69
N LEU A 57 25.16 26.16 6.67
CA LEU A 57 26.17 27.07 7.18
C LEU A 57 26.48 28.12 6.10
N LEU A 58 26.23 29.40 6.43
CA LEU A 58 26.56 30.54 5.57
C LEU A 58 27.55 31.45 6.34
N GLY A 59 28.83 31.32 6.04
CA GLY A 59 29.89 31.92 6.86
C GLY A 59 29.92 31.27 8.24
N GLU A 60 29.74 32.06 9.31
CA GLU A 60 29.66 31.60 10.72
C GLU A 60 28.20 31.43 11.20
N ALA A 61 27.21 31.78 10.35
CA ALA A 61 25.79 31.69 10.70
C ALA A 61 25.16 30.43 10.21
N ILE A 62 24.27 29.80 10.99
CA ILE A 62 23.40 28.71 10.59
C ILE A 62 22.05 29.30 10.17
N VAL A 63 21.68 29.10 8.92
CA VAL A 63 20.44 29.61 8.33
C VAL A 63 19.58 28.48 7.81
N ASP A 64 18.29 28.75 7.60
CA ASP A 64 17.38 27.81 6.93
C ASP A 64 17.70 27.79 5.43
N GLY A 65 17.87 26.60 4.89
CA GLY A 65 18.01 26.37 3.47
C GLY A 65 16.67 26.22 2.77
N GLU A 66 16.70 25.92 1.48
CA GLU A 66 15.48 25.71 0.67
C GLU A 66 14.68 24.50 1.16
N PRO A 67 13.36 24.65 1.37
CA PRO A 67 12.49 23.55 1.76
C PRO A 67 12.51 22.43 0.70
N ARG A 68 12.55 21.19 1.17
CA ARG A 68 12.51 19.98 0.33
C ARG A 68 11.28 19.15 0.66
N PRO A 69 10.57 18.60 -0.34
CA PRO A 69 9.37 17.78 -0.11
C PRO A 69 9.70 16.36 0.38
N TYR A 70 10.90 16.12 0.89
CA TYR A 70 11.36 14.84 1.42
C TYR A 70 12.46 15.02 2.46
N TRP A 71 12.58 14.04 3.34
CA TRP A 71 13.61 13.93 4.37
C TRP A 71 14.70 12.98 3.91
N VAL A 72 15.94 13.27 4.24
CA VAL A 72 17.08 12.43 3.86
C VAL A 72 17.41 11.47 5.01
N VAL A 73 17.49 10.17 4.68
CA VAL A 73 17.85 9.10 5.61
C VAL A 73 18.95 8.24 4.96
N GLY A 74 20.19 8.44 5.41
CA GLY A 74 21.35 7.84 4.76
C GLY A 74 21.46 8.26 3.31
N ASN A 75 21.52 7.29 2.37
CA ASN A 75 21.51 7.53 0.91
C ASN A 75 20.11 7.40 0.29
N THR A 76 19.04 7.52 1.07
CA THR A 76 17.66 7.38 0.61
C THR A 76 16.82 8.55 1.12
N ALA A 77 15.56 8.58 0.72
CA ALA A 77 14.63 9.62 1.16
C ALA A 77 13.32 9.02 1.69
N GLU A 78 12.66 9.77 2.55
CA GLU A 78 11.31 9.51 3.02
C GLU A 78 10.44 10.76 2.88
N VAL A 79 9.15 10.56 2.74
CA VAL A 79 8.13 11.61 2.79
C VAL A 79 7.39 11.54 4.11
N ARG A 80 6.91 12.68 4.60
CA ARG A 80 6.12 12.77 5.82
C ARG A 80 4.83 13.52 5.59
N THR A 81 3.77 13.06 6.22
CA THR A 81 2.45 13.68 6.14
C THR A 81 1.84 13.82 7.52
N ARG A 82 1.05 14.87 7.71
CA ARG A 82 0.23 15.09 8.89
C ARG A 82 -1.22 15.22 8.45
N ILE A 83 -2.12 14.57 9.18
CA ILE A 83 -3.55 14.75 9.02
C ILE A 83 -4.13 15.21 10.35
N THR A 84 -4.89 16.27 10.29
CA THR A 84 -5.60 16.85 11.43
C THR A 84 -7.09 16.78 11.16
N LEU A 85 -7.83 16.12 12.05
CA LEU A 85 -9.29 16.05 12.03
C LEU A 85 -9.84 16.84 13.21
N THR A 86 -10.96 17.52 13.00
CA THR A 86 -11.71 18.17 14.07
C THR A 86 -12.51 17.13 14.83
N THR A 87 -12.23 16.89 16.10
CA THR A 87 -12.85 15.82 16.88
C THR A 87 -14.37 15.92 16.87
N LYS A 88 -14.91 17.11 17.04
CA LYS A 88 -16.36 17.34 17.01
C LYS A 88 -16.98 16.85 15.70
N ASN A 89 -16.40 17.20 14.55
CA ASN A 89 -16.91 16.79 13.24
C ASN A 89 -16.90 15.26 13.08
N VAL A 90 -15.78 14.63 13.49
CA VAL A 90 -15.65 13.17 13.46
C VAL A 90 -16.71 12.51 14.35
N TYR A 91 -16.92 13.04 15.54
CA TYR A 91 -17.89 12.50 16.50
C TYR A 91 -19.32 12.69 16.00
N ASP A 92 -19.65 13.87 15.49
CA ASP A 92 -20.97 14.14 14.89
C ASP A 92 -21.26 13.18 13.71
N ALA A 93 -20.29 12.98 12.82
CA ALA A 93 -20.43 12.06 11.67
C ALA A 93 -20.60 10.59 12.06
N LEU A 94 -20.11 10.21 13.26
CA LEU A 94 -20.11 8.83 13.76
C LEU A 94 -21.16 8.59 14.86
N ASP A 95 -22.02 9.55 15.16
CA ASP A 95 -22.97 9.50 16.27
C ASP A 95 -22.27 9.17 17.62
N ILE A 96 -21.17 9.88 17.91
CA ILE A 96 -20.44 9.80 19.17
C ILE A 96 -20.72 11.07 19.97
N PRO A 97 -21.11 10.97 21.25
CA PRO A 97 -21.27 12.17 22.09
C PRO A 97 -19.96 12.91 22.27
N TYR A 98 -19.93 14.21 21.94
CA TYR A 98 -18.82 15.11 22.17
C TYR A 98 -19.04 15.92 23.46
N ASP A 99 -18.00 16.10 24.26
CA ASP A 99 -18.01 16.97 25.42
C ASP A 99 -16.69 17.77 25.54
N ASP A 100 -16.69 18.77 26.42
CA ASP A 100 -15.56 19.70 26.60
C ASP A 100 -14.27 19.06 27.12
N THR A 101 -14.31 17.79 27.52
CA THR A 101 -13.12 17.01 27.93
C THR A 101 -12.45 16.32 26.76
N ASP A 102 -13.13 16.22 25.61
CA ASP A 102 -12.58 15.62 24.40
C ASP A 102 -11.54 16.56 23.76
N PRO A 103 -10.49 16.04 23.13
CA PRO A 103 -9.50 16.86 22.43
C PRO A 103 -10.16 17.62 21.27
N VAL A 104 -9.73 18.86 21.02
CA VAL A 104 -10.26 19.67 19.89
C VAL A 104 -9.94 19.03 18.54
N ASN A 105 -8.76 18.44 18.43
CA ASN A 105 -8.28 17.81 17.19
C ASN A 105 -7.73 16.41 17.44
N ILE A 106 -7.89 15.55 16.44
CA ILE A 106 -7.21 14.26 16.35
C ILE A 106 -6.14 14.39 15.27
N ILE A 107 -4.86 14.23 15.65
CA ILE A 107 -3.73 14.44 14.76
C ILE A 107 -2.95 13.14 14.62
N LYS A 108 -2.62 12.76 13.39
CA LYS A 108 -1.69 11.67 13.12
C LYS A 108 -0.65 12.08 12.07
N GLU A 109 0.57 11.64 12.31
CA GLU A 109 1.67 11.74 11.37
C GLU A 109 2.06 10.37 10.84
N MET A 110 2.46 10.34 9.59
CA MET A 110 2.93 9.13 8.91
C MET A 110 4.15 9.48 8.08
N TRP A 111 5.08 8.56 8.01
CA TRP A 111 6.22 8.62 7.10
C TRP A 111 6.26 7.39 6.20
N LEU A 112 6.83 7.53 5.02
CA LEU A 112 6.99 6.44 4.07
C LEU A 112 8.30 6.62 3.28
N PRO A 113 9.12 5.58 3.13
CA PRO A 113 10.29 5.63 2.25
C PRO A 113 9.88 5.91 0.80
N VAL A 114 10.70 6.66 0.07
CA VAL A 114 10.57 6.78 -1.38
C VAL A 114 11.06 5.49 -2.01
N MET A 115 10.15 4.76 -2.67
CA MET A 115 10.39 3.42 -3.21
C MET A 115 10.01 3.33 -4.68
N ASN A 116 10.73 2.45 -5.39
CA ASN A 116 10.39 2.06 -6.76
C ASN A 116 9.18 1.09 -6.78
N LEU A 117 8.80 0.64 -7.98
CA LEU A 117 7.69 -0.31 -8.18
C LEU A 117 7.93 -1.70 -7.59
N LYS A 118 9.17 -2.01 -7.20
CA LYS A 118 9.54 -3.28 -6.55
C LYS A 118 9.65 -3.15 -5.03
N ASN A 119 9.12 -2.06 -4.45
CA ASN A 119 9.22 -1.71 -3.03
C ASN A 119 10.68 -1.60 -2.52
N GLN A 120 11.64 -1.32 -3.39
CA GLN A 120 13.02 -1.06 -3.01
C GLN A 120 13.22 0.45 -2.85
N PRO A 121 13.98 0.90 -1.84
CA PRO A 121 14.25 2.31 -1.64
C PRO A 121 14.99 2.90 -2.85
N VAL A 122 14.62 4.12 -3.22
CA VAL A 122 15.29 4.88 -4.28
C VAL A 122 16.41 5.69 -3.66
N THR A 123 17.59 5.65 -4.28
CA THR A 123 18.76 6.39 -3.80
C THR A 123 18.71 7.87 -4.21
N LEU A 124 19.37 8.74 -3.45
CA LEU A 124 19.32 10.19 -3.65
C LEU A 124 19.86 10.66 -5.01
N ASP A 125 20.77 9.90 -5.61
CA ASP A 125 21.32 10.17 -6.94
C ASP A 125 20.36 9.84 -8.10
N THR A 126 19.35 9.02 -7.83
CA THR A 126 18.38 8.56 -8.83
C THR A 126 16.95 9.02 -8.57
N ILE A 127 16.69 9.63 -7.41
CA ILE A 127 15.35 10.08 -7.02
C ILE A 127 14.81 11.15 -7.97
N THR A 128 13.54 11.00 -8.35
CA THR A 128 12.83 11.98 -9.17
C THR A 128 11.67 12.61 -8.41
N SER A 129 11.20 13.78 -8.86
CA SER A 129 9.99 14.40 -8.32
C SER A 129 8.75 13.51 -8.45
N MET A 130 8.71 12.66 -9.50
CA MET A 130 7.67 11.66 -9.68
C MET A 130 7.66 10.60 -8.57
N ASP A 131 8.83 10.15 -8.14
CA ASP A 131 8.96 9.16 -7.08
C ASP A 131 8.54 9.74 -5.73
N VAL A 132 8.97 10.98 -5.45
CA VAL A 132 8.54 11.74 -4.26
C VAL A 132 7.02 11.92 -4.26
N ASN A 133 6.43 12.35 -5.37
CA ASN A 133 4.98 12.53 -5.47
C ASN A 133 4.21 11.21 -5.25
N LYS A 134 4.65 10.11 -5.86
CA LYS A 134 4.03 8.79 -5.66
C LYS A 134 4.12 8.34 -4.19
N ALA A 135 5.28 8.53 -3.56
CA ALA A 135 5.47 8.20 -2.15
C ALA A 135 4.56 9.06 -1.26
N THR A 136 4.43 10.36 -1.56
CA THR A 136 3.54 11.28 -0.83
C THR A 136 2.08 10.84 -0.91
N MET A 137 1.57 10.50 -2.10
CA MET A 137 0.20 10.02 -2.25
C MET A 137 -0.04 8.70 -1.49
N ARG A 138 0.90 7.77 -1.52
CA ARG A 138 0.85 6.53 -0.74
C ARG A 138 0.89 6.81 0.77
N CYS A 139 1.73 7.75 1.20
CA CYS A 139 1.85 8.15 2.60
C CYS A 139 0.54 8.75 3.14
N ILE A 140 -0.13 9.62 2.36
CA ILE A 140 -1.44 10.19 2.70
C ILE A 140 -2.47 9.07 2.90
N VAL A 141 -2.57 8.13 1.97
CA VAL A 141 -3.56 7.04 2.08
C VAL A 141 -3.31 6.16 3.30
N LYS A 142 -2.05 5.83 3.60
CA LYS A 142 -1.68 5.08 4.82
C LYS A 142 -1.96 5.89 6.09
N ASN A 143 -1.75 7.21 6.06
CA ASN A 143 -2.07 8.06 7.18
C ASN A 143 -3.59 8.12 7.44
N ILE A 144 -4.41 8.18 6.38
CA ILE A 144 -5.87 8.07 6.47
C ILE A 144 -6.26 6.71 7.08
N ALA A 145 -5.65 5.62 6.62
CA ALA A 145 -5.88 4.29 7.17
C ALA A 145 -5.52 4.19 8.66
N ALA A 146 -4.52 4.93 9.12
CA ALA A 146 -4.15 4.96 10.53
C ALA A 146 -5.26 5.52 11.44
N PHE A 147 -6.22 6.30 10.91
CA PHE A 147 -7.42 6.69 11.65
C PHE A 147 -8.47 5.57 11.72
N GLY A 148 -8.28 4.48 10.98
CA GLY A 148 -9.19 3.35 10.86
C GLY A 148 -9.83 3.21 9.48
N LEU A 149 -9.91 4.27 8.70
CA LEU A 149 -10.64 4.31 7.44
C LEU A 149 -9.93 3.51 6.34
N GLY A 150 -10.47 2.33 6.01
CA GLY A 150 -9.90 1.43 5.01
C GLY A 150 -8.65 0.68 5.46
N LEU A 151 -8.38 0.57 6.75
CA LEU A 151 -7.21 -0.12 7.29
C LEU A 151 -7.12 -1.58 6.83
N HIS A 152 -8.26 -2.28 6.74
CA HIS A 152 -8.35 -3.67 6.28
C HIS A 152 -7.79 -3.91 4.86
N VAL A 153 -7.66 -2.85 4.05
CA VAL A 153 -7.05 -2.96 2.70
C VAL A 153 -5.55 -3.26 2.80
N TYR A 154 -4.94 -2.90 3.93
CA TYR A 154 -3.50 -3.05 4.18
C TYR A 154 -3.13 -4.26 5.02
N ASP A 155 -4.10 -5.05 5.50
CA ASP A 155 -3.86 -6.23 6.33
C ASP A 155 -2.93 -7.27 5.68
N ASN A 156 -2.78 -7.22 4.35
CA ASN A 156 -1.91 -8.12 3.58
C ASN A 156 -0.68 -7.41 2.97
N GLU A 157 -0.32 -6.21 3.41
CA GLU A 157 0.86 -5.50 2.87
C GLU A 157 2.20 -5.96 3.48
N GLU A 158 2.19 -6.65 4.59
CA GLU A 158 3.39 -7.24 5.20
C GLU A 158 3.68 -8.62 4.58
N PHE A 159 3.98 -8.62 3.28
CA PHE A 159 4.55 -9.81 2.67
C PHE A 159 5.98 -9.99 3.17
N SER A 160 6.26 -11.15 3.74
CA SER A 160 7.63 -11.59 3.98
C SER A 160 8.39 -11.72 2.65
N ASP A 161 9.72 -11.70 2.68
CA ASP A 161 10.51 -11.97 1.47
C ASP A 161 10.13 -13.30 0.82
N ALA A 162 9.66 -14.27 1.60
CA ALA A 162 9.12 -15.55 1.13
C ALA A 162 7.81 -15.36 0.36
N ASP A 163 6.86 -14.55 0.86
CA ASP A 163 5.60 -14.28 0.15
C ASP A 163 5.86 -13.56 -1.18
N ILE A 164 6.82 -12.63 -1.20
CA ILE A 164 7.25 -11.93 -2.41
C ILE A 164 7.86 -12.91 -3.43
N ALA A 165 8.65 -13.88 -2.97
CA ALA A 165 9.23 -14.92 -3.83
C ALA A 165 8.14 -15.82 -4.42
N ILE A 166 7.18 -16.24 -3.60
CA ILE A 166 6.02 -17.03 -4.02
C ILE A 166 5.21 -16.28 -5.08
N GLN A 167 4.87 -15.02 -4.87
CA GLN A 167 4.12 -14.22 -5.86
C GLN A 167 4.84 -14.07 -7.19
N LYS A 168 6.17 -13.90 -7.17
CA LYS A 168 6.98 -13.85 -8.40
C LYS A 168 6.93 -15.18 -9.16
N LEU A 169 6.99 -16.30 -8.44
CA LEU A 169 6.90 -17.63 -9.03
C LEU A 169 5.51 -17.89 -9.60
N GLN A 170 4.44 -17.57 -8.86
CA GLN A 170 3.07 -17.64 -9.31
C GLN A 170 2.86 -16.88 -10.63
N THR A 171 3.32 -15.62 -10.68
CA THR A 171 3.24 -14.77 -11.88
C THR A 171 4.02 -15.38 -13.05
N SER A 172 5.25 -15.84 -12.79
CA SER A 172 6.11 -16.45 -13.79
C SER A 172 5.49 -17.74 -14.38
N CYS A 173 4.92 -18.61 -13.54
CA CYS A 173 4.22 -19.81 -13.99
C CYS A 173 2.99 -19.46 -14.82
N TYR A 174 2.20 -18.50 -14.38
CA TYR A 174 1.00 -18.06 -15.12
C TYR A 174 1.32 -17.49 -16.51
N GLU A 175 2.38 -16.68 -16.62
CA GLU A 175 2.84 -16.18 -17.92
C GLU A 175 3.36 -17.29 -18.84
N LEU A 176 4.08 -18.27 -18.29
CA LEU A 176 4.55 -19.43 -19.06
C LEU A 176 3.37 -20.28 -19.57
N ILE A 177 2.37 -20.55 -18.74
CA ILE A 177 1.14 -21.20 -19.13
C ILE A 177 0.49 -20.47 -20.30
N GLY A 178 0.32 -19.15 -20.17
CA GLY A 178 -0.27 -18.35 -21.25
C GLY A 178 0.52 -18.39 -22.56
N LYS A 179 1.85 -18.36 -22.48
CA LYS A 179 2.73 -18.47 -23.66
C LYS A 179 2.64 -19.86 -24.32
N LYS A 180 2.71 -20.93 -23.52
CA LYS A 180 2.68 -22.31 -24.04
C LYS A 180 1.30 -22.70 -24.61
N CYS A 181 0.23 -22.26 -23.98
CA CYS A 181 -1.14 -22.51 -24.48
C CYS A 181 -1.43 -21.82 -25.82
N LYS A 182 -0.71 -20.77 -26.18
CA LYS A 182 -0.83 -20.09 -27.48
C LYS A 182 -0.13 -20.83 -28.64
N ILE A 183 0.76 -21.78 -28.36
CA ILE A 183 1.51 -22.51 -29.40
C ILE A 183 0.62 -23.47 -30.12
N GLY A 184 -0.28 -24.20 -29.45
CA GLY A 184 -1.21 -25.13 -30.06
C GLY A 184 -1.94 -26.01 -29.04
N GLU A 185 -2.96 -26.77 -29.53
CA GLU A 185 -3.80 -27.61 -28.66
C GLU A 185 -3.03 -28.76 -27.98
N ALA A 186 -1.99 -29.30 -28.61
CA ALA A 186 -1.16 -30.34 -28.02
C ALA A 186 -0.40 -29.83 -26.79
N GLN A 187 0.18 -28.63 -26.88
CA GLN A 187 0.87 -27.96 -25.76
C GLN A 187 -0.11 -27.54 -24.66
N LYS A 188 -1.28 -27.08 -25.03
CA LYS A 188 -2.35 -26.72 -24.09
C LYS A 188 -2.78 -27.92 -23.24
N LYS A 189 -2.97 -29.10 -23.85
CA LYS A 189 -3.29 -30.35 -23.14
C LYS A 189 -2.17 -30.70 -22.13
N LYS A 190 -0.91 -30.73 -22.60
CA LYS A 190 0.26 -31.01 -21.72
C LYS A 190 0.35 -30.05 -20.54
N VAL A 191 0.18 -28.73 -20.76
CA VAL A 191 0.18 -27.72 -19.73
C VAL A 191 -0.93 -27.99 -18.71
N THR A 192 -2.14 -28.28 -19.19
CA THR A 192 -3.29 -28.54 -18.31
C THR A 192 -3.09 -29.80 -17.47
N GLU A 193 -2.52 -30.87 -18.04
CA GLU A 193 -2.20 -32.11 -17.32
C GLU A 193 -1.15 -31.84 -16.22
N ILE A 194 -0.03 -31.18 -16.56
CA ILE A 194 1.03 -30.85 -15.59
C ILE A 194 0.49 -29.98 -14.46
N CYS A 195 -0.32 -28.95 -14.78
CA CYS A 195 -0.87 -28.07 -13.76
C CYS A 195 -1.84 -28.81 -12.81
N LYS A 196 -2.68 -29.69 -13.34
CA LYS A 196 -3.61 -30.48 -12.53
C LYS A 196 -2.91 -31.53 -11.67
N ASP A 197 -1.86 -32.15 -12.20
CA ASP A 197 -1.05 -33.14 -11.49
C ASP A 197 -0.28 -32.52 -10.33
N MET A 198 0.30 -31.35 -10.55
CA MET A 198 1.14 -30.69 -9.54
C MET A 198 0.34 -29.81 -8.56
N LEU A 199 -0.83 -29.37 -8.95
CA LEU A 199 -1.67 -28.45 -8.17
C LEU A 199 -3.11 -28.99 -8.06
N PRO A 200 -3.31 -30.21 -7.52
CA PRO A 200 -4.65 -30.82 -7.46
C PRO A 200 -5.61 -30.04 -6.56
N GLU A 201 -5.15 -29.56 -5.42
CA GLU A 201 -5.96 -28.79 -4.46
C GLU A 201 -6.31 -27.39 -4.96
N GLN A 202 -5.48 -26.81 -5.82
CA GLN A 202 -5.67 -25.50 -6.44
C GLN A 202 -6.34 -25.59 -7.82
N ASN A 203 -6.88 -26.76 -8.17
CA ASN A 203 -7.50 -27.03 -9.49
C ASN A 203 -6.60 -26.64 -10.68
N GLY A 204 -5.29 -26.76 -10.53
CA GLY A 204 -4.30 -26.41 -11.54
C GLY A 204 -3.98 -24.93 -11.67
N ASP A 205 -4.46 -24.07 -10.76
CA ASP A 205 -4.16 -22.63 -10.79
C ASP A 205 -2.93 -22.29 -9.93
N PRO A 206 -1.79 -21.90 -10.54
CA PRO A 206 -0.59 -21.54 -9.78
C PRO A 206 -0.74 -20.31 -8.90
N LYS A 207 -1.75 -19.45 -9.15
CA LYS A 207 -2.00 -18.27 -8.33
C LYS A 207 -2.52 -18.62 -6.92
N LEU A 208 -3.05 -19.80 -6.75
CA LEU A 208 -3.58 -20.28 -5.46
C LEU A 208 -2.55 -21.10 -4.67
N CYS A 209 -1.42 -21.47 -5.28
CA CYS A 209 -0.37 -22.26 -4.63
C CYS A 209 0.51 -21.35 -3.77
N GLN A 210 0.67 -21.69 -2.49
CA GLN A 210 1.53 -20.98 -1.52
C GLN A 210 2.84 -21.72 -1.24
N ASP A 211 3.09 -22.83 -1.91
CA ASP A 211 4.30 -23.62 -1.76
C ASP A 211 5.34 -23.22 -2.81
N GLN A 212 6.47 -22.68 -2.33
CA GLN A 212 7.55 -22.20 -3.18
C GLN A 212 8.20 -23.33 -3.97
N GLU A 213 8.46 -24.48 -3.34
CA GLU A 213 9.14 -25.61 -3.97
C GLU A 213 8.29 -26.21 -5.10
N VAL A 214 7.00 -26.35 -4.85
CA VAL A 214 6.02 -26.80 -5.87
C VAL A 214 5.97 -25.86 -7.06
N LEU A 215 5.96 -24.55 -6.82
CA LEU A 215 5.96 -23.54 -7.89
C LEU A 215 7.28 -23.52 -8.69
N GLU A 216 8.42 -23.73 -8.04
CA GLU A 216 9.72 -23.82 -8.72
C GLU A 216 9.77 -25.06 -9.62
N GLU A 217 9.27 -26.20 -9.14
CA GLU A 217 9.21 -27.42 -9.91
C GLU A 217 8.22 -27.31 -11.07
N LEU A 218 7.04 -26.74 -10.85
CA LEU A 218 6.06 -26.44 -11.90
C LEU A 218 6.69 -25.58 -13.00
N LYS A 219 7.41 -24.52 -12.61
CA LYS A 219 8.11 -23.66 -13.57
C LYS A 219 9.12 -24.44 -14.41
N LYS A 220 9.91 -25.32 -13.79
CA LYS A 220 10.86 -26.19 -14.53
C LYS A 220 10.14 -27.09 -15.53
N LYS A 221 9.05 -27.75 -15.14
CA LYS A 221 8.26 -28.62 -16.03
C LYS A 221 7.62 -27.82 -17.18
N LEU A 222 7.08 -26.62 -16.91
CA LEU A 222 6.51 -25.75 -17.95
C LEU A 222 7.57 -25.29 -18.97
N LEU A 223 8.79 -25.00 -18.53
CA LEU A 223 9.91 -24.62 -19.41
C LEU A 223 10.34 -25.79 -20.31
N ALA A 224 10.26 -27.03 -19.83
CA ALA A 224 10.63 -28.23 -20.57
C ALA A 224 9.64 -28.62 -21.69
N ILE A 225 8.44 -28.07 -21.72
CA ILE A 225 7.47 -28.29 -22.80
C ILE A 225 8.03 -27.66 -24.08
N ARG A 226 8.32 -28.48 -25.06
CA ARG A 226 8.75 -28.05 -26.42
C ARG A 226 7.54 -27.83 -27.32
#